data_0cfef8568f09623ffb3952f0d163641c
#
_entry.id   0cfef8568f09623ffb3952f0d163641c
#
_cell.length_a   1.000
_cell.length_b   1.000
_cell.length_c   1.000
_cell.angle_alpha   90.00
_cell.angle_beta   90.00
_cell.angle_gamma   90.00
#
_symmetry.space_group_name_H-M   'P 1'
#
loop_
_entity.id
_entity.type
_entity.pdbx_description
1 polymer ?
#
loop_
_entity_poly.entity_id
_entity_poly.type
_entity_poly.pdbx_seq_one_letter_code
_entity_poly.pdbx_strand_id
1 'polypeptide(L)'
;MTDHTTLAELAKEATIGGEGTTVERAVPTIDLSDFDNRKSQIADALWAASTDIGFFQVYNHGIAQDDIDAAFDTAWQFFELPREVKAQYPMPRGTNAGWEFKAQVRPSTGTPDNKESYQITRPNMGGLWPSEAELPGFQERMLRFEAQNWQLGMRIL
;
A
#
# COMPACT_ATOMS: atom_id res chain seq x y z
N MET A 1 4.12 -29.16 12.12
CA MET A 1 5.09 -28.11 11.78
C MET A 1 5.56 -28.42 10.37
N THR A 2 5.12 -27.65 9.38
CA THR A 2 5.61 -27.81 8.01
C THR A 2 7.01 -27.18 7.98
N ASP A 3 7.98 -27.99 7.66
CA ASP A 3 9.36 -27.53 7.51
C ASP A 3 9.44 -26.62 6.28
N HIS A 4 9.49 -25.30 6.53
CA HIS A 4 9.57 -24.28 5.50
C HIS A 4 10.91 -24.26 4.75
N THR A 5 11.90 -25.03 5.21
CA THR A 5 13.24 -25.10 4.59
C THR A 5 13.30 -25.94 3.32
N THR A 6 12.24 -26.67 2.98
CA THR A 6 12.17 -27.55 1.81
C THR A 6 11.32 -27.04 0.65
N LEU A 7 10.92 -25.76 0.67
CA LEU A 7 10.14 -25.20 -0.44
C LEU A 7 11.00 -25.14 -1.72
N ALA A 8 10.48 -25.71 -2.80
CA ALA A 8 11.13 -25.70 -4.14
C ALA A 8 11.46 -24.26 -4.61
N GLU A 9 10.76 -23.26 -4.08
CA GLU A 9 10.97 -21.84 -4.30
C GLU A 9 12.32 -21.36 -3.74
N LEU A 10 12.68 -21.77 -2.50
CA LEU A 10 13.96 -21.41 -1.88
C LEU A 10 15.15 -21.99 -2.66
N ALA A 11 14.99 -23.20 -3.22
CA ALA A 11 16.02 -23.79 -4.07
C ALA A 11 16.21 -23.02 -5.39
N LYS A 12 15.15 -22.41 -5.96
CA LYS A 12 15.24 -21.53 -7.12
C LYS A 12 15.81 -20.17 -6.77
N GLU A 13 15.42 -19.59 -5.65
CA GLU A 13 15.95 -18.31 -5.18
C GLU A 13 17.46 -18.40 -4.93
N ALA A 14 17.95 -19.50 -4.38
CA ALA A 14 19.37 -19.74 -4.21
C ALA A 14 20.19 -19.76 -5.52
N THR A 15 19.52 -19.97 -6.66
CA THR A 15 20.18 -19.96 -7.99
C THR A 15 20.11 -18.60 -8.70
N ILE A 16 19.25 -17.68 -8.26
CA ILE A 16 19.01 -16.38 -8.90
C ILE A 16 19.85 -15.26 -8.27
N GLY A 17 20.23 -15.38 -7.01
CA GLY A 17 21.03 -14.39 -6.28
C GLY A 17 22.45 -14.85 -6.04
N GLY A 18 23.43 -13.99 -6.30
CA GLY A 18 24.77 -14.16 -5.73
C GLY A 18 24.73 -14.06 -4.20
N GLU A 19 25.84 -14.35 -3.51
CA GLU A 19 25.95 -14.10 -2.08
C GLU A 19 25.65 -12.64 -1.77
N GLY A 20 24.50 -12.39 -1.13
CA GLY A 20 24.10 -11.04 -0.72
C GLY A 20 25.02 -10.55 0.39
N THR A 21 25.48 -9.32 0.28
CA THR A 21 26.20 -8.65 1.36
C THR A 21 25.19 -7.88 2.21
N THR A 22 25.13 -8.13 3.50
CA THR A 22 24.33 -7.33 4.41
C THR A 22 25.03 -5.98 4.63
N VAL A 23 24.38 -4.89 4.25
CA VAL A 23 24.83 -3.54 4.48
C VAL A 23 23.86 -2.88 5.45
N GLU A 24 24.36 -2.34 6.55
CA GLU A 24 23.55 -1.53 7.46
C GLU A 24 23.31 -0.16 6.81
N ARG A 25 22.07 0.10 6.41
CA ARG A 25 21.62 1.38 5.88
C ARG A 25 20.33 1.79 6.56
N ALA A 26 20.26 3.03 6.99
CA ALA A 26 19.03 3.61 7.51
C ALA A 26 18.23 4.23 6.36
N VAL A 27 16.93 3.95 6.28
CA VAL A 27 16.03 4.66 5.36
C VAL A 27 15.95 6.12 5.79
N PRO A 28 16.33 7.09 4.93
CA PRO A 28 16.30 8.51 5.29
C PRO A 28 14.89 8.98 5.65
N THR A 29 14.80 9.83 6.68
CA THR A 29 13.55 10.49 7.08
C THR A 29 13.66 11.99 6.76
N ILE A 30 12.75 12.50 5.94
CA ILE A 30 12.78 13.85 5.38
C ILE A 30 11.69 14.70 6.02
N ASP A 31 12.07 15.83 6.59
CA ASP A 31 11.17 16.82 7.18
C ASP A 31 10.56 17.72 6.10
N LEU A 32 9.23 17.68 5.98
CA LEU A 32 8.47 18.51 5.03
C LEU A 32 7.96 19.83 5.65
N SER A 33 8.38 20.18 6.88
CA SER A 33 8.02 21.47 7.47
C SER A 33 8.57 22.63 6.63
N ASP A 34 7.85 23.75 6.63
CA ASP A 34 8.21 24.96 5.87
C ASP A 34 8.57 24.66 4.39
N PHE A 35 7.80 23.77 3.78
CA PHE A 35 8.05 23.23 2.45
C PHE A 35 8.34 24.32 1.41
N ASP A 36 7.54 25.39 1.41
CA ASP A 36 7.63 26.42 0.37
C ASP A 36 8.95 27.20 0.38
N ASN A 37 9.53 27.42 1.56
CA ASN A 37 10.81 28.08 1.71
C ASN A 37 12.01 27.10 1.56
N ARG A 38 11.76 25.79 1.72
CA ARG A 38 12.81 24.77 1.71
C ARG A 38 12.75 23.83 0.49
N LYS A 39 12.01 24.18 -0.55
CA LYS A 39 11.79 23.32 -1.73
C LYS A 39 13.07 22.72 -2.30
N SER A 40 14.10 23.54 -2.54
CA SER A 40 15.37 23.06 -3.09
C SER A 40 16.04 22.05 -2.15
N GLN A 41 16.13 22.36 -0.86
CA GLN A 41 16.74 21.48 0.14
C GLN A 41 15.98 20.14 0.25
N ILE A 42 14.65 20.18 0.23
CA ILE A 42 13.80 18.99 0.29
C ILE A 42 13.97 18.16 -0.99
N ALA A 43 13.99 18.80 -2.17
CA ALA A 43 14.21 18.12 -3.44
C ALA A 43 15.57 17.42 -3.50
N ASP A 44 16.64 18.08 -3.04
CA ASP A 44 17.97 17.48 -2.96
C ASP A 44 18.00 16.25 -2.04
N ALA A 45 17.31 16.32 -0.89
CA ALA A 45 17.22 15.20 0.06
C ALA A 45 16.41 14.03 -0.51
N LEU A 46 15.29 14.31 -1.20
CA LEU A 46 14.46 13.31 -1.88
C LEU A 46 15.25 12.62 -2.99
N TRP A 47 15.97 13.42 -3.81
CA TRP A 47 16.81 12.89 -4.89
C TRP A 47 17.93 12.00 -4.34
N ALA A 48 18.65 12.47 -3.32
CA ALA A 48 19.73 11.69 -2.69
C ALA A 48 19.20 10.37 -2.13
N ALA A 49 18.07 10.37 -1.41
CA ALA A 49 17.45 9.17 -0.86
C ALA A 49 17.00 8.19 -1.98
N SER A 50 16.42 8.73 -3.05
CA SER A 50 15.91 7.93 -4.17
C SER A 50 17.04 7.28 -4.98
N THR A 51 18.19 7.96 -5.11
CA THR A 51 19.33 7.45 -5.88
C THR A 51 20.26 6.54 -5.08
N ASP A 52 20.30 6.66 -3.74
CA ASP A 52 21.12 5.82 -2.87
C ASP A 52 20.41 4.53 -2.43
N ILE A 53 19.27 4.66 -1.73
CA ILE A 53 18.53 3.52 -1.17
C ILE A 53 17.30 3.17 -2.02
N GLY A 54 16.70 4.15 -2.70
CA GLY A 54 15.45 4.02 -3.43
C GLY A 54 14.19 4.17 -2.57
N PHE A 55 14.34 4.45 -1.27
CA PHE A 55 13.26 4.64 -0.30
C PHE A 55 13.55 5.80 0.63
N PHE A 56 12.48 6.46 1.07
CA PHE A 56 12.52 7.49 2.11
C PHE A 56 11.23 7.47 2.93
N GLN A 57 11.29 8.06 4.11
CA GLN A 57 10.14 8.39 4.94
C GLN A 57 10.00 9.90 5.01
N VAL A 58 8.76 10.38 5.18
CA VAL A 58 8.49 11.81 5.36
C VAL A 58 7.75 12.06 6.67
N TYR A 59 8.00 13.20 7.31
CA TYR A 59 7.25 13.66 8.47
C TYR A 59 6.94 15.14 8.33
N ASN A 60 6.10 15.67 9.20
CA ASN A 60 5.52 17.03 9.07
C ASN A 60 4.84 17.22 7.70
N HIS A 61 4.23 16.18 7.20
CA HIS A 61 3.60 16.12 5.87
C HIS A 61 2.22 16.81 5.81
N GLY A 62 1.67 17.23 6.96
CA GLY A 62 0.41 17.97 7.03
C GLY A 62 -0.87 17.12 7.07
N ILE A 63 -0.77 15.78 6.98
CA ILE A 63 -1.91 14.90 7.25
C ILE A 63 -1.96 14.67 8.76
N ALA A 64 -3.11 14.94 9.38
CA ALA A 64 -3.29 14.74 10.81
C ALA A 64 -3.20 13.24 11.17
N GLN A 65 -2.60 12.92 12.32
CA GLN A 65 -2.49 11.54 12.78
C GLN A 65 -3.88 10.89 12.94
N ASP A 66 -4.85 11.64 13.47
CA ASP A 66 -6.23 11.16 13.61
C ASP A 66 -6.88 10.75 12.27
N ASP A 67 -6.55 11.44 11.16
CA ASP A 67 -7.04 11.07 9.83
C ASP A 67 -6.38 9.78 9.34
N ILE A 68 -5.10 9.59 9.64
CA ILE A 68 -4.37 8.35 9.34
C ILE A 68 -4.98 7.19 10.13
N ASP A 69 -5.10 7.34 11.43
CA ASP A 69 -5.65 6.32 12.33
C ASP A 69 -7.08 5.94 11.92
N ALA A 70 -7.92 6.94 11.64
CA ALA A 70 -9.28 6.71 11.17
C ALA A 70 -9.34 5.98 9.82
N ALA A 71 -8.40 6.22 8.91
CA ALA A 71 -8.32 5.50 7.64
C ALA A 71 -7.91 4.04 7.85
N PHE A 72 -6.93 3.77 8.72
CA PHE A 72 -6.52 2.41 9.07
C PHE A 72 -7.65 1.64 9.78
N ASP A 73 -8.32 2.26 10.76
CA ASP A 73 -9.47 1.66 11.45
C ASP A 73 -10.61 1.33 10.48
N THR A 74 -10.86 2.24 9.53
CA THR A 74 -11.88 2.04 8.50
C THR A 74 -11.51 0.89 7.54
N ALA A 75 -10.24 0.81 7.14
CA ALA A 75 -9.75 -0.30 6.33
C ALA A 75 -9.83 -1.63 7.11
N TRP A 76 -9.44 -1.62 8.38
CA TRP A 76 -9.54 -2.79 9.26
C TRP A 76 -10.98 -3.32 9.34
N GLN A 77 -11.96 -2.44 9.58
CA GLN A 77 -13.37 -2.79 9.61
C GLN A 77 -13.84 -3.47 8.32
N PHE A 78 -13.36 -3.03 7.16
CA PHE A 78 -13.67 -3.69 5.89
C PHE A 78 -13.12 -5.12 5.84
N PHE A 79 -11.86 -5.33 6.24
CA PHE A 79 -11.25 -6.66 6.19
C PHE A 79 -11.81 -7.63 7.22
N GLU A 80 -12.39 -7.12 8.32
CA GLU A 80 -13.14 -7.92 9.32
C GLU A 80 -14.55 -8.34 8.84
N LEU A 81 -15.07 -7.75 7.77
CA LEU A 81 -16.37 -8.19 7.22
C LEU A 81 -16.32 -9.66 6.81
N PRO A 82 -17.47 -10.39 6.92
CA PRO A 82 -17.57 -11.72 6.37
C PRO A 82 -17.16 -11.78 4.90
N ARG A 83 -16.53 -12.87 4.52
CA ARG A 83 -16.04 -13.05 3.14
C ARG A 83 -17.16 -12.90 2.11
N GLU A 84 -18.36 -13.36 2.43
CA GLU A 84 -19.54 -13.30 1.57
C GLU A 84 -19.98 -11.85 1.32
N VAL A 85 -19.78 -10.96 2.29
CA VAL A 85 -20.04 -9.52 2.14
C VAL A 85 -18.99 -8.89 1.26
N LYS A 86 -17.71 -9.13 1.54
CA LYS A 86 -16.59 -8.60 0.71
C LYS A 86 -16.69 -9.08 -0.76
N ALA A 87 -17.16 -10.30 -0.98
CA ALA A 87 -17.35 -10.88 -2.31
C ALA A 87 -18.43 -10.20 -3.15
N GLN A 88 -19.23 -9.31 -2.58
CA GLN A 88 -20.20 -8.48 -3.31
C GLN A 88 -19.52 -7.31 -4.05
N TYR A 89 -18.26 -7.00 -3.71
CA TYR A 89 -17.46 -5.92 -4.28
C TYR A 89 -16.23 -6.45 -5.05
N PRO A 90 -16.40 -7.45 -5.96
CA PRO A 90 -15.28 -8.14 -6.58
C PRO A 90 -14.54 -7.21 -7.53
N MET A 91 -13.22 -7.38 -7.63
CA MET A 91 -12.42 -6.66 -8.62
C MET A 91 -12.79 -7.11 -10.04
N PRO A 92 -13.33 -6.22 -10.91
CA PRO A 92 -13.58 -6.56 -12.31
C PRO A 92 -12.27 -6.83 -13.05
N ARG A 93 -12.29 -7.80 -13.95
CA ARG A 93 -11.10 -8.19 -14.70
C ARG A 93 -10.48 -7.00 -15.46
N GLY A 94 -9.19 -6.80 -15.30
CA GLY A 94 -8.46 -5.72 -15.96
C GLY A 94 -8.62 -4.35 -15.30
N THR A 95 -9.20 -4.30 -14.11
CA THR A 95 -9.25 -3.08 -13.29
C THR A 95 -8.43 -3.25 -12.02
N ASN A 96 -8.06 -2.13 -11.41
CA ASN A 96 -7.48 -2.08 -10.06
C ASN A 96 -8.53 -1.46 -9.12
N ALA A 97 -9.74 -2.01 -9.07
CA ALA A 97 -10.85 -1.48 -8.29
C ALA A 97 -11.66 -2.62 -7.68
N GLY A 98 -11.99 -2.53 -6.39
CA GLY A 98 -12.74 -3.55 -5.68
C GLY A 98 -11.88 -4.55 -4.91
N TRP A 99 -12.51 -5.61 -4.43
CA TRP A 99 -11.91 -6.62 -3.57
C TRP A 99 -11.42 -7.85 -4.34
N GLU A 100 -10.26 -8.35 -3.99
CA GLU A 100 -9.71 -9.62 -4.47
C GLU A 100 -9.21 -10.48 -3.29
N PHE A 101 -9.29 -11.80 -3.47
CA PHE A 101 -8.79 -12.76 -2.50
C PHE A 101 -8.01 -13.87 -3.22
N LYS A 102 -6.75 -14.05 -2.83
CA LYS A 102 -5.86 -15.09 -3.42
C LYS A 102 -5.77 -15.01 -4.96
N ALA A 103 -5.91 -13.81 -5.54
CA ALA A 103 -5.95 -13.63 -6.99
C ALA A 103 -4.57 -13.72 -7.64
N GLN A 104 -3.51 -13.37 -6.90
CA GLN A 104 -2.15 -13.45 -7.40
C GLN A 104 -1.59 -14.85 -7.21
N VAL A 105 -1.09 -15.41 -8.29
CA VAL A 105 -0.48 -16.76 -8.29
C VAL A 105 1.00 -16.62 -8.58
N ARG A 106 1.84 -17.20 -7.73
CA ARG A 106 3.29 -17.22 -7.95
C ARG A 106 3.62 -18.09 -9.16
N PRO A 107 4.25 -17.55 -10.21
CA PRO A 107 4.56 -18.32 -11.41
C PRO A 107 5.46 -19.53 -11.15
N SER A 108 6.33 -19.45 -10.14
CA SER A 108 7.30 -20.49 -9.81
C SER A 108 6.68 -21.73 -9.19
N THR A 109 5.59 -21.57 -8.42
CA THR A 109 4.98 -22.69 -7.66
C THR A 109 3.54 -22.98 -8.07
N GLY A 110 2.89 -22.09 -8.83
CA GLY A 110 1.46 -22.18 -9.12
C GLY A 110 0.57 -21.98 -7.89
N THR A 111 1.14 -21.51 -6.77
CA THR A 111 0.43 -21.34 -5.50
C THR A 111 -0.12 -19.92 -5.39
N PRO A 112 -1.41 -19.74 -5.05
CA PRO A 112 -1.95 -18.41 -4.78
C PRO A 112 -1.32 -17.77 -3.54
N ASP A 113 -1.04 -16.49 -3.61
CA ASP A 113 -0.66 -15.71 -2.42
C ASP A 113 -1.80 -15.72 -1.40
N ASN A 114 -1.46 -15.94 -0.13
CA ASN A 114 -2.45 -15.89 0.96
C ASN A 114 -2.72 -14.43 1.37
N LYS A 115 -3.27 -13.67 0.43
CA LYS A 115 -3.51 -12.23 0.54
C LYS A 115 -4.92 -11.89 0.08
N GLU A 116 -5.53 -10.92 0.73
CA GLU A 116 -6.66 -10.19 0.19
C GLU A 116 -6.30 -8.70 0.06
N SER A 117 -6.93 -8.01 -0.87
CA SER A 117 -6.76 -6.58 -1.06
C SER A 117 -8.06 -5.93 -1.53
N TYR A 118 -8.20 -4.64 -1.22
CA TYR A 118 -9.26 -3.80 -1.74
C TYR A 118 -8.63 -2.57 -2.38
N GLN A 119 -8.85 -2.42 -3.67
CA GLN A 119 -8.25 -1.37 -4.49
C GLN A 119 -9.25 -0.26 -4.74
N ILE A 120 -8.79 0.99 -4.59
CA ILE A 120 -9.59 2.19 -4.87
C ILE A 120 -9.01 2.89 -6.09
N THR A 121 -9.71 2.82 -7.20
CA THR A 121 -9.39 3.55 -8.43
C THR A 121 -10.63 4.32 -8.85
N ARG A 122 -10.69 5.61 -8.54
CA ARG A 122 -11.90 6.45 -8.62
C ARG A 122 -12.77 6.24 -9.86
N PRO A 123 -12.23 6.22 -11.10
CA PRO A 123 -13.08 6.03 -12.28
C PRO A 123 -13.79 4.68 -12.34
N ASN A 124 -13.27 3.67 -11.63
CA ASN A 124 -13.71 2.28 -11.73
C ASN A 124 -14.50 1.80 -10.52
N MET A 125 -14.82 2.68 -9.57
CA MET A 125 -15.43 2.31 -8.28
C MET A 125 -16.96 2.19 -8.32
N GLY A 126 -17.60 2.36 -9.48
CA GLY A 126 -19.06 2.24 -9.59
C GLY A 126 -19.59 0.89 -9.14
N GLY A 127 -20.42 0.88 -8.08
CA GLY A 127 -20.98 -0.36 -7.51
C GLY A 127 -20.01 -1.21 -6.67
N LEU A 128 -18.79 -0.73 -6.42
CA LEU A 128 -17.78 -1.47 -5.65
C LEU A 128 -17.58 -0.93 -4.22
N TRP A 129 -18.31 0.10 -3.82
CA TRP A 129 -18.28 0.62 -2.47
C TRP A 129 -19.20 -0.17 -1.53
N PRO A 130 -18.74 -0.57 -0.34
CA PRO A 130 -19.63 -1.09 0.70
C PRO A 130 -20.79 -0.13 0.97
N SER A 131 -21.97 -0.69 1.22
CA SER A 131 -23.13 0.12 1.55
C SER A 131 -23.01 0.78 2.92
N GLU A 132 -23.74 1.87 3.12
CA GLU A 132 -23.82 2.56 4.43
C GLU A 132 -24.40 1.66 5.53
N ALA A 133 -25.14 0.62 5.18
CA ALA A 133 -25.64 -0.35 6.14
C ALA A 133 -24.57 -1.33 6.60
N GLU A 134 -23.57 -1.61 5.79
CA GLU A 134 -22.47 -2.53 6.08
C GLU A 134 -21.29 -1.81 6.73
N LEU A 135 -20.88 -0.68 6.17
CA LEU A 135 -19.79 0.15 6.68
C LEU A 135 -20.14 1.65 6.56
N PRO A 136 -20.78 2.22 7.58
CA PRO A 136 -21.16 3.63 7.57
C PRO A 136 -19.96 4.57 7.39
N GLY A 137 -20.03 5.44 6.40
CA GLY A 137 -19.02 6.45 6.09
C GLY A 137 -17.70 5.90 5.50
N PHE A 138 -17.65 4.63 5.09
CA PHE A 138 -16.45 4.01 4.52
C PHE A 138 -15.97 4.78 3.29
N GLN A 139 -16.84 5.00 2.31
CA GLN A 139 -16.50 5.67 1.07
C GLN A 139 -15.98 7.09 1.32
N GLU A 140 -16.67 7.87 2.14
CA GLU A 140 -16.29 9.25 2.44
C GLU A 140 -14.89 9.33 3.07
N ARG A 141 -14.63 8.52 4.10
CA ARG A 141 -13.32 8.50 4.78
C ARG A 141 -12.18 8.08 3.87
N MET A 142 -12.38 7.02 3.10
CA MET A 142 -11.34 6.53 2.19
C MET A 142 -11.03 7.53 1.07
N LEU A 143 -12.05 8.17 0.50
CA LEU A 143 -11.86 9.22 -0.52
C LEU A 143 -11.21 10.49 0.07
N ARG A 144 -11.53 10.86 1.29
CA ARG A 144 -10.88 11.98 1.97
C ARG A 144 -9.40 11.68 2.20
N PHE A 145 -9.08 10.51 2.73
CA PHE A 145 -7.69 10.12 2.97
C PHE A 145 -6.90 9.99 1.66
N GLU A 146 -7.48 9.42 0.63
CA GLU A 146 -6.87 9.35 -0.71
C GLU A 146 -6.58 10.74 -1.26
N ALA A 147 -7.50 11.71 -1.11
CA ALA A 147 -7.30 13.07 -1.56
C ALA A 147 -6.14 13.77 -0.82
N GLN A 148 -6.01 13.56 0.51
CA GLN A 148 -4.89 14.09 1.29
C GLN A 148 -3.55 13.50 0.84
N ASN A 149 -3.50 12.19 0.61
CA ASN A 149 -2.29 11.52 0.11
C ASN A 149 -1.94 11.97 -1.31
N TRP A 150 -2.93 12.18 -2.18
CA TRP A 150 -2.72 12.72 -3.51
C TRP A 150 -2.09 14.11 -3.46
N GLN A 151 -2.64 15.01 -2.63
CA GLN A 151 -2.08 16.35 -2.46
C GLN A 151 -0.64 16.31 -1.94
N LEU A 152 -0.35 15.45 -0.97
CA LEU A 152 1.01 15.24 -0.46
C LEU A 152 1.94 14.72 -1.56
N GLY A 153 1.51 13.70 -2.30
CA GLY A 153 2.28 13.14 -3.42
C GLY A 153 2.62 14.20 -4.48
N MET A 154 1.65 15.03 -4.86
CA MET A 154 1.85 16.12 -5.82
C MET A 154 2.77 17.24 -5.32
N ARG A 155 3.00 17.35 -4.01
CA ARG A 155 4.00 18.28 -3.45
C ARG A 155 5.42 17.70 -3.50
N ILE A 156 5.54 16.40 -3.43
CA ILE A 156 6.83 15.69 -3.41
C ILE A 156 7.38 15.49 -4.83
N LEU A 157 6.50 15.36 -5.82
CA LEU A 157 6.86 15.22 -7.25
C LEU A 157 7.21 16.58 -7.88
#